data_9f889735b7aa3eca2730b4908a337ff1
#
_entry.id   9f889735b7aa3eca2730b4908a337ff1
#
_cell.length_a   1.000
_cell.length_b   1.000
_cell.length_c   1.000
_cell.angle_alpha   90.00
_cell.angle_beta   90.00
_cell.angle_gamma   90.00
#
_symmetry.space_group_name_H-M   'P 1'
#
loop_
_entity.id
_entity.type
_entity.pdbx_description
1 polymer ?
#
loop_
_entity_poly.entity_id
_entity_poly.type
_entity_poly.pdbx_seq_one_letter_code
_entity_poly.pdbx_strand_id
1 'polypeptide(L)'
;MPHSKFLLQPLWVAMLAVSHSGLVFAESEKNDAETNTLHSLAPIVVTAQQGNDANGLIVHADPKQPIQPVPATDGADYLQSIMGFNSIQSGGTNGDVTFRGMFGSRIKILTDGTENLGACPNRMDAPTSYISPESYDRISVIKGPQTVQYANTGSAATVLFERQLEKLTSEKPYRGQASVLLGSYGRIDHNIEAAVGDEKKYIRLNANRSESNSYQDGDGNTVPSAWKKWNADVALGFTPDENTWVEITGGKSDGESLYAGRSMDGSQFARESLGLRFEKKNI
;
A
#
# COMPACT_ATOMS: atom_id res chain seq x y z
N MET A 1 -0.39 2.42 36.14
CA MET A 1 -0.77 1.30 35.26
C MET A 1 0.50 0.81 34.57
N PRO A 2 0.84 -0.46 34.53
CA PRO A 2 2.16 -0.93 34.14
C PRO A 2 2.33 -0.92 32.62
N HIS A 3 3.39 -0.25 32.16
CA HIS A 3 3.84 -0.26 30.78
C HIS A 3 4.34 -1.66 30.40
N SER A 4 3.67 -2.31 29.45
CA SER A 4 4.18 -3.55 28.85
C SER A 4 5.34 -3.22 27.92
N LYS A 5 6.55 -3.59 28.33
CA LYS A 5 7.75 -3.51 27.47
C LYS A 5 7.64 -4.59 26.40
N PHE A 6 7.35 -4.18 25.18
CA PHE A 6 7.39 -5.08 24.01
C PHE A 6 8.84 -5.39 23.64
N LEU A 7 9.19 -6.66 23.75
CA LEU A 7 10.45 -7.25 23.26
C LEU A 7 10.38 -7.36 21.72
N LEU A 8 10.89 -6.37 21.01
CA LEU A 8 11.09 -6.40 19.55
C LEU A 8 12.58 -6.21 19.20
N GLN A 9 13.46 -6.99 19.84
CA GLN A 9 14.89 -6.92 19.54
C GLN A 9 15.44 -7.88 18.46
N PRO A 10 14.78 -8.91 17.92
CA PRO A 10 15.45 -9.77 16.93
C PRO A 10 15.37 -9.30 15.47
N LEU A 11 14.59 -8.25 15.12
CA LEU A 11 14.47 -7.84 13.71
C LEU A 11 15.68 -7.04 13.18
N TRP A 12 16.50 -6.44 14.04
CA TRP A 12 17.67 -5.65 13.65
C TRP A 12 18.86 -6.50 13.13
N VAL A 13 18.93 -7.75 13.53
CA VAL A 13 20.06 -8.65 13.17
C VAL A 13 19.92 -9.19 11.75
N ALA A 14 18.71 -9.29 11.21
CA ALA A 14 18.50 -9.76 9.84
C ALA A 14 18.82 -8.70 8.77
N MET A 15 18.84 -7.41 9.11
CA MET A 15 19.15 -6.33 8.16
C MET A 15 20.65 -6.14 7.92
N LEU A 16 21.53 -6.61 8.80
CA LEU A 16 22.97 -6.43 8.67
C LEU A 16 23.67 -7.45 7.76
N ALA A 17 22.99 -8.49 7.32
CA ALA A 17 23.59 -9.55 6.49
C ALA A 17 23.60 -9.27 4.98
N VAL A 18 22.96 -8.19 4.50
CA VAL A 18 22.82 -7.87 3.06
C VAL A 18 23.79 -6.77 2.58
N SER A 19 24.60 -6.19 3.47
CA SER A 19 25.42 -5.00 3.15
C SER A 19 26.82 -5.29 2.57
N HIS A 20 27.08 -6.44 1.93
CA HIS A 20 28.34 -6.73 1.26
C HIS A 20 28.20 -6.99 -0.24
N SER A 21 27.49 -6.14 -0.96
CA SER A 21 27.58 -6.09 -2.42
C SER A 21 28.18 -4.76 -2.86
N GLY A 22 29.31 -4.86 -3.54
CA GLY A 22 30.30 -3.84 -3.82
C GLY A 22 29.78 -2.53 -4.41
N LEU A 23 30.36 -1.45 -3.92
CA LEU A 23 30.36 -0.14 -4.54
C LEU A 23 31.13 -0.19 -5.86
N VAL A 24 30.45 -0.08 -6.97
CA VAL A 24 31.06 0.20 -8.26
C VAL A 24 31.29 1.69 -8.37
N PHE A 25 32.53 2.13 -8.30
CA PHE A 25 32.91 3.51 -8.63
C PHE A 25 32.95 3.64 -10.14
N ALA A 26 32.13 4.53 -10.68
CA ALA A 26 32.28 4.97 -12.06
C ALA A 26 33.42 5.99 -12.12
N GLU A 27 34.45 5.66 -12.87
CA GLU A 27 35.60 6.53 -13.18
C GLU A 27 35.14 7.59 -14.17
N SER A 28 35.36 8.86 -13.81
CA SER A 28 35.01 10.00 -14.62
C SER A 28 36.13 10.28 -15.62
N GLU A 29 35.93 9.97 -16.88
CA GLU A 29 36.76 10.44 -17.97
C GLU A 29 36.49 11.92 -18.25
N LYS A 30 37.53 12.73 -18.09
CA LYS A 30 37.56 14.15 -18.48
C LYS A 30 37.70 14.25 -19.99
N ASN A 31 36.68 14.77 -20.65
CA ASN A 31 36.84 15.32 -22.00
C ASN A 31 36.33 16.74 -22.06
N ASP A 32 37.26 17.66 -22.20
CA ASP A 32 37.04 19.05 -22.51
C ASP A 32 36.58 19.19 -23.96
N ALA A 33 35.34 19.56 -24.18
CA ALA A 33 34.91 20.24 -25.40
C ALA A 33 33.62 21.03 -25.12
N GLU A 34 33.73 22.34 -25.07
CA GLU A 34 32.58 23.23 -25.05
C GLU A 34 31.73 23.01 -26.31
N THR A 35 30.54 22.46 -26.10
CA THR A 35 29.45 22.58 -27.05
C THR A 35 28.18 22.83 -26.26
N ASN A 36 27.57 23.96 -26.55
CA ASN A 36 26.28 24.40 -26.04
C ASN A 36 25.20 23.34 -26.37
N THR A 37 25.12 22.27 -25.60
CA THR A 37 24.04 21.31 -25.71
C THR A 37 22.93 21.73 -24.80
N LEU A 38 21.84 22.21 -25.40
CA LEU A 38 20.53 22.24 -24.73
C LEU A 38 20.28 20.86 -24.09
N HIS A 39 20.35 20.80 -22.77
CA HIS A 39 19.95 19.59 -22.05
C HIS A 39 18.47 19.37 -22.33
N SER A 40 18.17 18.55 -23.32
CA SER A 40 16.84 18.00 -23.50
C SER A 40 16.59 17.10 -22.30
N LEU A 41 15.77 17.54 -21.36
CA LEU A 41 15.25 16.67 -20.31
C LEU A 41 14.50 15.53 -21.01
N ALA A 42 14.87 14.30 -20.68
CA ALA A 42 14.10 13.15 -21.14
C ALA A 42 12.63 13.35 -20.77
N PRO A 43 11.69 13.16 -21.70
CA PRO A 43 10.28 13.33 -21.40
C PRO A 43 9.94 12.36 -20.26
N ILE A 44 9.38 12.89 -19.18
CA ILE A 44 8.76 12.07 -18.14
C ILE A 44 7.51 11.47 -18.82
N VAL A 45 7.63 10.25 -19.28
CA VAL A 45 6.48 9.50 -19.80
C VAL A 45 5.67 9.09 -18.57
N VAL A 46 4.66 9.87 -18.25
CA VAL A 46 3.60 9.43 -17.33
C VAL A 46 2.77 8.43 -18.11
N THR A 47 3.13 7.16 -18.04
CA THR A 47 2.28 6.07 -18.50
C THR A 47 1.13 5.93 -17.52
N ALA A 48 0.02 6.60 -17.80
CA ALA A 48 -1.25 6.21 -17.23
C ALA A 48 -1.48 4.76 -17.66
N GLN A 49 -1.50 3.82 -16.71
CA GLN A 49 -1.91 2.45 -17.02
C GLN A 49 -3.32 2.52 -17.57
N GLN A 50 -3.47 2.17 -18.83
CA GLN A 50 -4.77 2.05 -19.47
C GLN A 50 -5.52 0.94 -18.76
N GLY A 51 -6.46 1.31 -17.91
CA GLY A 51 -7.50 0.41 -17.43
C GLY A 51 -8.34 -0.03 -18.63
N ASN A 52 -8.39 -1.31 -18.87
CA ASN A 52 -8.83 -1.90 -20.13
C ASN A 52 -10.34 -2.09 -20.23
N ASP A 53 -11.10 -1.15 -19.73
CA ASP A 53 -12.50 -1.04 -20.10
C ASP A 53 -12.65 0.08 -21.12
N ALA A 54 -13.24 -0.23 -22.29
CA ALA A 54 -13.47 0.72 -23.38
C ALA A 54 -14.20 2.00 -22.94
N ASN A 55 -14.86 1.98 -21.79
CA ASN A 55 -15.62 3.11 -21.24
C ASN A 55 -14.91 3.83 -20.08
N GLY A 56 -13.73 3.36 -19.63
CA GLY A 56 -13.01 3.92 -18.49
C GLY A 56 -13.75 3.80 -17.14
N LEU A 57 -14.73 2.92 -17.05
CA LEU A 57 -15.51 2.67 -15.83
C LEU A 57 -14.79 1.73 -14.87
N ILE A 58 -13.93 0.86 -15.39
CA ILE A 58 -13.07 -0.01 -14.60
C ILE A 58 -11.62 0.39 -14.86
N VAL A 59 -10.89 0.65 -13.79
CA VAL A 59 -9.47 1.00 -13.82
C VAL A 59 -8.69 -0.03 -13.03
N HIS A 60 -7.64 -0.57 -13.62
CA HIS A 60 -6.68 -1.42 -12.94
C HIS A 60 -5.36 -0.68 -12.77
N ALA A 61 -4.77 -0.79 -11.60
CA ALA A 61 -3.49 -0.20 -11.28
C ALA A 61 -2.61 -1.19 -10.51
N ASP A 62 -1.30 -1.10 -10.73
CA ASP A 62 -0.29 -1.83 -9.98
C ASP A 62 0.26 -0.90 -8.89
N PRO A 63 -0.04 -1.12 -7.60
CA PRO A 63 0.39 -0.23 -6.53
C PRO A 63 1.89 -0.29 -6.24
N LYS A 64 2.60 -1.25 -6.80
CA LYS A 64 4.06 -1.40 -6.67
C LYS A 64 4.81 -0.55 -7.70
N GLN A 65 4.11 -0.03 -8.71
CA GLN A 65 4.69 0.89 -9.67
C GLN A 65 4.54 2.34 -9.21
N PRO A 66 5.59 3.15 -9.29
CA PRO A 66 5.53 4.55 -8.89
C PRO A 66 4.68 5.35 -9.88
N ILE A 67 3.49 5.74 -9.47
CA ILE A 67 2.59 6.62 -10.22
C ILE A 67 2.52 8.03 -9.62
N GLN A 68 3.11 8.20 -8.45
CA GLN A 68 3.21 9.48 -7.74
C GLN A 68 4.68 9.78 -7.44
N PRO A 69 5.09 11.06 -7.42
CA PRO A 69 6.46 11.45 -7.07
C PRO A 69 6.85 11.03 -5.63
N VAL A 70 5.87 10.98 -4.73
CA VAL A 70 6.02 10.53 -3.35
C VAL A 70 5.12 9.32 -3.14
N PRO A 71 5.64 8.20 -2.64
CA PRO A 71 4.84 7.03 -2.33
C PRO A 71 3.71 7.35 -1.35
N ALA A 72 2.56 6.73 -1.59
CA ALA A 72 1.35 6.94 -0.81
C ALA A 72 1.52 6.51 0.65
N THR A 73 0.97 7.28 1.57
CA THR A 73 0.98 6.94 3.00
C THR A 73 -0.08 5.91 3.37
N ASP A 74 -1.18 5.88 2.62
CA ASP A 74 -2.32 4.99 2.82
C ASP A 74 -3.10 4.77 1.52
N GLY A 75 -4.17 3.98 1.59
CA GLY A 75 -4.99 3.69 0.43
C GLY A 75 -5.70 4.90 -0.16
N ALA A 76 -6.07 5.90 0.65
CA ALA A 76 -6.72 7.11 0.14
C ALA A 76 -5.74 8.00 -0.63
N ASP A 77 -4.52 8.12 -0.12
CA ASP A 77 -3.45 8.87 -0.77
C ASP A 77 -3.11 8.26 -2.15
N TYR A 78 -3.01 6.93 -2.23
CA TYR A 78 -2.83 6.25 -3.50
C TYR A 78 -3.97 6.52 -4.49
N LEU A 79 -5.22 6.43 -4.02
CA LEU A 79 -6.39 6.59 -4.87
C LEU A 79 -6.52 7.99 -5.48
N GLN A 80 -5.90 9.02 -4.91
CA GLN A 80 -5.84 10.37 -5.50
C GLN A 80 -5.16 10.39 -6.88
N SER A 81 -4.31 9.41 -7.18
CA SER A 81 -3.70 9.24 -8.50
C SER A 81 -4.68 8.78 -9.57
N ILE A 82 -5.86 8.29 -9.19
CA ILE A 82 -6.88 7.78 -10.08
C ILE A 82 -7.93 8.86 -10.32
N MET A 83 -8.19 9.18 -11.59
CA MET A 83 -9.11 10.24 -11.99
C MET A 83 -10.49 10.11 -11.35
N GLY A 84 -10.93 11.18 -10.69
CA GLY A 84 -12.21 11.30 -10.01
C GLY A 84 -12.13 11.06 -8.50
N PHE A 85 -11.02 10.54 -8.00
CA PHE A 85 -10.78 10.41 -6.56
C PHE A 85 -10.08 11.63 -5.97
N ASN A 86 -10.36 11.86 -4.71
CA ASN A 86 -9.68 12.83 -3.86
C ASN A 86 -9.69 12.29 -2.42
N SER A 87 -9.02 12.96 -1.50
CA SER A 87 -8.95 12.56 -0.10
C SER A 87 -9.23 13.74 0.83
N ILE A 88 -9.98 13.48 1.89
CA ILE A 88 -10.15 14.41 3.00
C ILE A 88 -9.06 14.06 4.01
N GLN A 89 -8.05 14.90 4.10
CA GLN A 89 -6.93 14.74 5.04
C GLN A 89 -7.20 15.51 6.33
N SER A 90 -6.92 14.89 7.47
CA SER A 90 -6.99 15.53 8.79
C SER A 90 -5.64 15.60 9.48
N GLY A 91 -4.66 14.83 9.00
CA GLY A 91 -3.29 14.75 9.49
C GLY A 91 -2.36 14.26 8.39
N GLY A 92 -1.22 13.70 8.73
CA GLY A 92 -0.22 13.21 7.77
C GLY A 92 -0.57 11.86 7.13
N THR A 93 -1.58 11.16 7.63
CA THR A 93 -2.07 9.88 7.13
C THR A 93 -3.57 9.72 7.47
N ASN A 94 -4.16 8.57 7.17
CA ASN A 94 -5.56 8.22 7.44
C ASN A 94 -6.56 9.13 6.72
N GLY A 95 -6.29 9.40 5.44
CA GLY A 95 -7.23 10.12 4.59
C GLY A 95 -8.53 9.35 4.38
N ASP A 96 -9.67 10.07 4.37
CA ASP A 96 -10.95 9.53 3.94
C ASP A 96 -11.14 9.80 2.46
N VAL A 97 -11.30 8.74 1.69
CA VAL A 97 -11.39 8.83 0.23
C VAL A 97 -12.73 9.41 -0.21
N THR A 98 -12.69 10.26 -1.24
CA THR A 98 -13.87 10.75 -1.94
C THR A 98 -13.81 10.41 -3.43
N PHE A 99 -14.96 10.21 -4.05
CA PHE A 99 -15.06 10.03 -5.49
C PHE A 99 -16.16 10.97 -6.04
N ARG A 100 -15.76 11.90 -6.90
CA ARG A 100 -16.66 12.93 -7.47
C ARG A 100 -17.49 13.65 -6.40
N GLY A 101 -16.90 13.98 -5.25
CA GLY A 101 -17.54 14.62 -4.11
C GLY A 101 -18.40 13.70 -3.21
N MET A 102 -18.56 12.44 -3.57
CA MET A 102 -19.23 11.44 -2.72
C MET A 102 -18.22 10.76 -1.81
N PHE A 103 -18.60 10.45 -0.57
CA PHE A 103 -17.74 9.84 0.44
C PHE A 103 -18.52 8.88 1.34
N GLY A 104 -17.80 8.27 2.28
CA GLY A 104 -18.39 7.38 3.28
C GLY A 104 -18.79 6.04 2.68
N SER A 105 -19.91 5.49 3.12
CA SER A 105 -20.45 4.20 2.68
C SER A 105 -20.83 4.13 1.19
N ARG A 106 -20.78 5.26 0.47
CA ARG A 106 -20.98 5.30 -0.97
C ARG A 106 -19.81 4.72 -1.75
N ILE A 107 -18.65 4.64 -1.12
CA ILE A 107 -17.44 4.02 -1.68
C ILE A 107 -17.18 2.74 -0.90
N LYS A 108 -17.20 1.61 -1.58
CA LYS A 108 -16.86 0.31 -1.00
C LYS A 108 -15.37 0.07 -1.14
N ILE A 109 -14.73 -0.31 -0.03
CA ILE A 109 -13.30 -0.65 0.01
C ILE A 109 -13.18 -2.10 0.44
N LEU A 110 -12.64 -2.93 -0.43
CA LEU A 110 -12.41 -4.35 -0.17
C LEU A 110 -10.92 -4.69 -0.24
N THR A 111 -10.49 -5.55 0.64
CA THR A 111 -9.15 -6.19 0.61
C THR A 111 -9.32 -7.69 0.49
N ASP A 112 -8.78 -8.28 -0.56
CA ASP A 112 -8.89 -9.71 -0.86
C ASP A 112 -10.33 -10.24 -0.75
N GLY A 113 -11.30 -9.44 -1.22
CA GLY A 113 -12.73 -9.77 -1.20
C GLY A 113 -13.47 -9.47 0.10
N THR A 114 -12.79 -9.02 1.15
CA THR A 114 -13.39 -8.66 2.43
C THR A 114 -13.60 -7.14 2.52
N GLU A 115 -14.80 -6.69 2.89
CA GLU A 115 -15.07 -5.27 3.08
C GLU A 115 -14.35 -4.74 4.33
N ASN A 116 -13.60 -3.66 4.17
CA ASN A 116 -13.02 -2.93 5.28
C ASN A 116 -13.98 -1.86 5.76
N LEU A 117 -14.16 -1.80 7.07
CA LEU A 117 -14.94 -0.78 7.76
C LEU A 117 -14.04 -0.08 8.77
N GLY A 118 -14.20 1.24 8.89
CA GLY A 118 -13.62 1.98 10.01
C GLY A 118 -14.46 1.76 11.27
N ALA A 119 -13.86 1.93 12.44
CA ALA A 119 -14.52 1.77 13.73
C ALA A 119 -15.08 3.10 14.26
N CYS A 120 -14.50 4.24 13.85
CA CYS A 120 -14.90 5.56 14.33
C CYS A 120 -16.06 6.14 13.52
N PRO A 121 -17.20 6.49 14.16
CA PRO A 121 -18.32 7.15 13.47
C PRO A 121 -17.93 8.46 12.77
N ASN A 122 -16.92 9.17 13.30
CA ASN A 122 -16.40 10.41 12.72
C ASN A 122 -15.33 10.18 11.63
N ARG A 123 -15.11 8.92 11.23
CA ARG A 123 -14.20 8.52 10.14
C ARG A 123 -12.76 9.02 10.30
N MET A 124 -12.25 9.00 11.52
CA MET A 124 -10.84 9.27 11.80
C MET A 124 -9.95 8.07 11.40
N ASP A 125 -10.55 6.90 11.29
CA ASP A 125 -9.99 5.66 10.81
C ASP A 125 -10.78 5.17 9.58
N ALA A 126 -10.81 5.97 8.52
CA ALA A 126 -11.45 5.54 7.27
C ALA A 126 -10.94 4.15 6.84
N PRO A 127 -11.72 3.35 6.09
CA PRO A 127 -11.32 1.99 5.67
C PRO A 127 -9.93 1.93 5.04
N THR A 128 -9.54 2.99 4.32
CA THR A 128 -8.23 3.15 3.67
C THR A 128 -7.07 3.33 4.64
N SER A 129 -7.32 3.70 5.89
CA SER A 129 -6.30 3.88 6.93
C SER A 129 -5.54 2.57 7.27
N TYR A 130 -6.22 1.44 7.09
CA TYR A 130 -5.69 0.10 7.35
C TYR A 130 -5.01 -0.54 6.14
N ILE A 131 -4.83 0.22 5.05
CA ILE A 131 -4.31 -0.28 3.78
C ILE A 131 -2.98 0.38 3.49
N SER A 132 -1.95 -0.45 3.33
CA SER A 132 -0.69 -0.08 2.70
C SER A 132 -0.73 -0.54 1.25
N PRO A 133 -0.83 0.36 0.28
CA PRO A 133 -1.06 -0.01 -1.12
C PRO A 133 -0.03 -0.98 -1.67
N GLU A 134 1.25 -0.78 -1.38
CA GLU A 134 2.36 -1.65 -1.83
C GLU A 134 2.27 -3.11 -1.34
N SER A 135 1.40 -3.39 -0.35
CA SER A 135 1.14 -4.76 0.13
C SER A 135 0.21 -5.57 -0.77
N TYR A 136 -0.27 -4.98 -1.85
CA TYR A 136 -1.19 -5.60 -2.81
C TYR A 136 -0.57 -5.64 -4.20
N ASP A 137 -1.04 -6.57 -5.03
CA ASP A 137 -0.52 -6.78 -6.38
C ASP A 137 -1.34 -6.04 -7.44
N ARG A 138 -2.60 -5.73 -7.11
CA ARG A 138 -3.52 -5.04 -8.02
C ARG A 138 -4.53 -4.22 -7.24
N ILE A 139 -4.82 -3.04 -7.75
CA ILE A 139 -5.95 -2.23 -7.32
C ILE A 139 -6.93 -2.15 -8.50
N SER A 140 -8.16 -2.58 -8.28
CA SER A 140 -9.24 -2.49 -9.25
C SER A 140 -10.27 -1.49 -8.77
N VAL A 141 -10.55 -0.47 -9.57
CA VAL A 141 -11.55 0.56 -9.26
C VAL A 141 -12.71 0.44 -10.23
N ILE A 142 -13.90 0.19 -9.70
CA ILE A 142 -15.14 0.12 -10.45
C ILE A 142 -15.92 1.39 -10.13
N LYS A 143 -16.06 2.27 -11.13
CA LYS A 143 -16.71 3.58 -11.00
C LYS A 143 -18.21 3.44 -11.18
N GLY A 144 -18.98 3.80 -10.16
CA GLY A 144 -20.43 3.65 -10.12
C GLY A 144 -20.90 2.21 -9.80
N PRO A 145 -22.22 1.97 -9.81
CA PRO A 145 -22.84 0.69 -9.47
C PRO A 145 -22.85 -0.28 -10.67
N GLN A 146 -21.67 -0.67 -11.17
CA GLN A 146 -21.53 -1.44 -12.42
C GLN A 146 -21.77 -2.95 -12.25
N THR A 147 -21.52 -3.49 -11.07
CA THR A 147 -21.60 -4.95 -10.85
C THR A 147 -21.86 -5.29 -9.39
N VAL A 148 -22.57 -6.38 -9.15
CA VAL A 148 -22.79 -6.96 -7.81
C VAL A 148 -21.84 -8.13 -7.52
N GLN A 149 -20.89 -8.40 -8.44
CA GLN A 149 -19.96 -9.53 -8.33
C GLN A 149 -19.11 -9.50 -7.06
N TYR A 150 -18.80 -8.31 -6.57
CA TYR A 150 -17.87 -8.10 -5.47
C TYR A 150 -18.56 -7.63 -4.17
N ALA A 151 -19.74 -8.12 -3.87
CA ALA A 151 -20.62 -7.70 -2.77
C ALA A 151 -21.59 -6.55 -3.14
N ASN A 152 -22.27 -5.98 -2.16
CA ASN A 152 -23.09 -4.79 -2.38
C ASN A 152 -22.22 -3.67 -2.94
N THR A 153 -22.54 -3.21 -4.13
CA THR A 153 -21.76 -2.15 -4.79
C THR A 153 -21.87 -0.84 -4.02
N GLY A 154 -20.75 -0.11 -3.96
CA GLY A 154 -20.78 1.29 -3.59
C GLY A 154 -21.55 2.09 -4.66
N SER A 155 -22.45 2.98 -4.27
CA SER A 155 -23.19 3.80 -5.24
C SER A 155 -22.29 4.75 -6.02
N ALA A 156 -21.15 5.13 -5.47
CA ALA A 156 -20.16 5.98 -6.11
C ALA A 156 -19.04 5.18 -6.79
N ALA A 157 -18.44 4.27 -6.05
CA ALA A 157 -17.35 3.41 -6.54
C ALA A 157 -17.18 2.18 -5.65
N THR A 158 -16.56 1.15 -6.22
CA THR A 158 -16.04 -0.02 -5.50
C THR A 158 -14.55 -0.13 -5.78
N VAL A 159 -13.74 -0.20 -4.74
CA VAL A 159 -12.28 -0.33 -4.83
C VAL A 159 -11.87 -1.66 -4.24
N LEU A 160 -11.12 -2.44 -5.01
CA LEU A 160 -10.62 -3.75 -4.65
C LEU A 160 -9.10 -3.66 -4.56
N PHE A 161 -8.55 -3.94 -3.39
CA PHE A 161 -7.12 -4.17 -3.19
C PHE A 161 -6.91 -5.68 -3.15
N GLU A 162 -6.19 -6.22 -4.10
CA GLU A 162 -6.12 -7.66 -4.34
C GLU A 162 -4.68 -8.16 -4.36
N ARG A 163 -4.44 -9.24 -3.64
CA ARG A 163 -3.24 -10.06 -3.78
C ARG A 163 -3.51 -11.14 -4.81
N GLN A 164 -2.53 -11.40 -5.65
CA GLN A 164 -2.62 -12.42 -6.68
C GLN A 164 -1.99 -13.73 -6.22
N LEU A 165 -2.32 -14.80 -6.94
CA LEU A 165 -1.69 -16.08 -6.77
C LEU A 165 -0.18 -15.98 -7.01
N GLU A 166 0.63 -16.53 -6.10
CA GLU A 166 2.06 -16.65 -6.29
C GLU A 166 2.38 -17.61 -7.44
N LYS A 167 3.30 -17.15 -8.31
CA LYS A 167 3.79 -17.96 -9.44
C LYS A 167 5.24 -18.34 -9.18
N LEU A 168 5.45 -19.24 -8.21
CA LEU A 168 6.74 -19.81 -7.92
C LEU A 168 6.92 -21.11 -8.70
N THR A 169 8.17 -21.45 -8.98
CA THR A 169 8.56 -22.69 -9.66
C THR A 169 9.71 -23.34 -8.94
N SER A 170 9.96 -24.62 -9.23
CA SER A 170 11.11 -25.34 -8.67
C SER A 170 12.45 -24.70 -9.06
N GLU A 171 12.50 -23.98 -10.21
CA GLU A 171 13.68 -23.22 -10.63
C GLU A 171 13.79 -21.85 -9.95
N LYS A 172 12.63 -21.24 -9.60
CA LYS A 172 12.52 -19.96 -8.90
C LYS A 172 11.64 -20.13 -7.66
N PRO A 173 12.13 -20.76 -6.61
CA PRO A 173 11.34 -21.13 -5.44
C PRO A 173 11.12 -19.98 -4.47
N TYR A 174 11.62 -18.80 -4.76
CA TYR A 174 11.44 -17.62 -3.91
C TYR A 174 11.36 -16.34 -4.75
N ARG A 175 10.68 -15.35 -4.20
CA ARG A 175 10.73 -13.95 -4.63
C ARG A 175 10.78 -13.04 -3.41
N GLY A 176 11.31 -11.86 -3.59
CA GLY A 176 11.32 -10.83 -2.55
C GLY A 176 11.37 -9.45 -3.16
N GLN A 177 10.74 -8.52 -2.45
CA GLN A 177 10.77 -7.10 -2.75
C GLN A 177 10.88 -6.34 -1.44
N ALA A 178 11.68 -5.27 -1.44
CA ALA A 178 11.76 -4.35 -0.31
C ALA A 178 11.83 -2.92 -0.83
N SER A 179 11.20 -2.00 -0.12
CA SER A 179 11.31 -0.57 -0.37
C SER A 179 11.58 0.18 0.93
N VAL A 180 12.33 1.27 0.84
CA VAL A 180 12.58 2.21 1.92
C VAL A 180 12.40 3.60 1.38
N LEU A 181 11.59 4.42 2.08
CA LEU A 181 11.43 5.83 1.79
C LEU A 181 11.93 6.66 2.96
N LEU A 182 12.70 7.69 2.64
CA LEU A 182 13.13 8.72 3.59
C LEU A 182 12.55 10.06 3.13
N GLY A 183 11.88 10.76 4.00
CA GLY A 183 11.21 12.03 3.70
C GLY A 183 11.46 13.11 4.75
N SER A 184 10.91 14.28 4.49
CA SER A 184 10.95 15.42 5.41
C SER A 184 10.27 15.07 6.75
N TYR A 185 10.61 15.82 7.79
CA TYR A 185 10.07 15.64 9.14
C TYR A 185 10.30 14.25 9.73
N GLY A 186 11.43 13.62 9.35
CA GLY A 186 11.79 12.29 9.84
C GLY A 186 10.88 11.18 9.33
N ARG A 187 10.18 11.36 8.20
CA ARG A 187 9.40 10.27 7.59
C ARG A 187 10.32 9.14 7.18
N ILE A 188 9.98 7.95 7.65
CA ILE A 188 10.64 6.70 7.28
C ILE A 188 9.56 5.66 7.03
N ASP A 189 9.53 5.12 5.80
CA ASP A 189 8.66 4.00 5.45
C ASP A 189 9.53 2.79 5.08
N HIS A 190 9.13 1.62 5.53
CA HIS A 190 9.73 0.34 5.18
C HIS A 190 8.65 -0.60 4.69
N ASN A 191 8.89 -1.26 3.58
CA ASN A 191 8.05 -2.34 3.09
C ASN A 191 8.91 -3.54 2.72
N ILE A 192 8.48 -4.73 3.13
CA ILE A 192 9.12 -6.00 2.81
C ILE A 192 8.04 -6.97 2.39
N GLU A 193 8.23 -7.59 1.26
CA GLU A 193 7.42 -8.69 0.76
C GLU A 193 8.34 -9.83 0.37
N ALA A 194 8.00 -11.05 0.77
CA ALA A 194 8.74 -12.25 0.41
C ALA A 194 7.77 -13.42 0.24
N ALA A 195 8.07 -14.27 -0.72
CA ALA A 195 7.38 -15.54 -0.89
C ALA A 195 8.39 -16.65 -1.16
N VAL A 196 8.10 -17.83 -0.64
CA VAL A 196 8.88 -19.05 -0.85
C VAL A 196 7.94 -20.23 -1.05
N GLY A 197 8.28 -21.12 -1.97
CA GLY A 197 7.46 -22.29 -2.27
C GLY A 197 7.82 -22.94 -3.60
N ASP A 198 6.84 -23.61 -4.14
CA ASP A 198 6.90 -24.29 -5.43
C ASP A 198 5.59 -24.05 -6.23
N GLU A 199 5.36 -24.79 -7.29
CA GLU A 199 4.16 -24.69 -8.15
C GLU A 199 2.86 -25.02 -7.41
N LYS A 200 2.94 -25.75 -6.29
CA LYS A 200 1.76 -26.28 -5.59
C LYS A 200 1.51 -25.65 -4.22
N LYS A 201 2.50 -25.07 -3.60
CA LYS A 201 2.39 -24.50 -2.27
C LYS A 201 3.37 -23.36 -2.07
N TYR A 202 2.97 -22.39 -1.29
CA TYR A 202 3.83 -21.26 -0.94
C TYR A 202 3.51 -20.71 0.44
N ILE A 203 4.50 -20.00 0.98
CA ILE A 203 4.34 -19.11 2.11
C ILE A 203 4.67 -17.71 1.61
N ARG A 204 3.81 -16.74 1.89
CA ARG A 204 4.04 -15.32 1.62
C ARG A 204 4.04 -14.55 2.91
N LEU A 205 4.99 -13.67 3.07
CA LEU A 205 5.10 -12.68 4.14
C LEU A 205 5.03 -11.29 3.53
N ASN A 206 4.23 -10.42 4.15
CA ASN A 206 4.21 -9.01 3.87
C ASN A 206 4.30 -8.24 5.19
N ALA A 207 5.18 -7.26 5.28
CA ALA A 207 5.31 -6.41 6.45
C ALA A 207 5.69 -5.00 6.04
N ASN A 208 5.04 -4.00 6.64
CA ASN A 208 5.42 -2.62 6.45
C ASN A 208 5.34 -1.82 7.75
N ARG A 209 6.08 -0.75 7.78
CA ARG A 209 6.06 0.26 8.85
C ARG A 209 6.23 1.62 8.22
N SER A 210 5.45 2.58 8.69
CA SER A 210 5.54 3.98 8.31
C SER A 210 5.46 4.85 9.55
N GLU A 211 6.36 5.84 9.65
CA GLU A 211 6.34 6.83 10.72
C GLU A 211 6.81 8.19 10.21
N SER A 212 6.29 9.25 10.82
CA SER A 212 6.73 10.63 10.60
C SER A 212 6.45 11.49 11.81
N ASN A 213 7.24 12.53 11.99
CA ASN A 213 6.97 13.58 12.98
C ASN A 213 5.96 14.59 12.44
N SER A 214 5.45 15.46 13.33
CA SER A 214 4.64 16.60 12.95
C SER A 214 5.46 17.58 12.10
N TYR A 215 4.85 18.16 11.06
CA TYR A 215 5.51 19.15 10.24
C TYR A 215 5.39 20.58 10.82
N GLN A 216 6.16 21.52 10.26
CA GLN A 216 6.06 22.94 10.55
C GLN A 216 5.43 23.65 9.34
N ASP A 217 4.52 24.60 9.61
CA ASP A 217 3.96 25.49 8.61
C ASP A 217 4.96 26.57 8.15
N GLY A 218 4.53 27.42 7.23
CA GLY A 218 5.37 28.50 6.70
C GLY A 218 5.76 29.57 7.73
N ASP A 219 5.07 29.65 8.85
CA ASP A 219 5.34 30.56 9.96
C ASP A 219 6.19 29.91 11.07
N GLY A 220 6.56 28.64 10.90
CA GLY A 220 7.35 27.85 11.83
C GLY A 220 6.55 27.22 12.97
N ASN A 221 5.21 27.28 12.95
CA ASN A 221 4.38 26.63 13.94
C ASN A 221 4.30 25.14 13.68
N THR A 222 4.37 24.33 14.74
CA THR A 222 4.19 22.87 14.63
C THR A 222 2.72 22.55 14.37
N VAL A 223 2.45 21.82 13.27
CA VAL A 223 1.13 21.32 12.91
C VAL A 223 1.04 19.85 13.30
N PRO A 224 0.11 19.46 14.21
CA PRO A 224 -0.06 18.07 14.62
C PRO A 224 -0.39 17.19 13.41
N SER A 225 0.53 16.31 13.03
CA SER A 225 0.41 15.46 11.84
C SER A 225 1.27 14.19 11.91
N ALA A 226 1.91 13.97 13.06
CA ALA A 226 2.75 12.79 13.27
C ALA A 226 1.91 11.51 13.20
N TRP A 227 2.55 10.44 12.71
CA TRP A 227 1.96 9.09 12.72
C TRP A 227 3.02 8.04 12.95
N LYS A 228 2.57 6.89 13.41
CA LYS A 228 3.34 5.67 13.47
C LYS A 228 2.39 4.50 13.25
N LYS A 229 2.65 3.68 12.24
CA LYS A 229 1.82 2.54 11.92
C LYS A 229 2.65 1.39 11.36
N TRP A 230 2.17 0.19 11.55
CA TRP A 230 2.75 -1.01 10.98
C TRP A 230 1.67 -2.05 10.68
N ASN A 231 1.95 -2.94 9.75
CA ASN A 231 1.18 -4.15 9.55
C ASN A 231 2.10 -5.32 9.18
N ALA A 232 1.66 -6.52 9.48
CA ALA A 232 2.29 -7.76 9.07
C ALA A 232 1.21 -8.78 8.72
N ASP A 233 1.36 -9.43 7.57
CA ASP A 233 0.47 -10.46 7.06
C ASP A 233 1.27 -11.69 6.65
N VAL A 234 0.74 -12.87 6.90
CA VAL A 234 1.27 -14.15 6.44
C VAL A 234 0.18 -14.88 5.65
N ALA A 235 0.54 -15.48 4.53
CA ALA A 235 -0.34 -16.32 3.75
C ALA A 235 0.29 -17.70 3.52
N LEU A 236 -0.55 -18.74 3.60
CA LEU A 236 -0.21 -20.11 3.25
C LEU A 236 -1.10 -20.49 2.07
N GLY A 237 -0.49 -20.66 0.89
CA GLY A 237 -1.19 -21.00 -0.33
C GLY A 237 -0.96 -22.44 -0.76
N PHE A 238 -2.00 -23.03 -1.37
CA PHE A 238 -1.98 -24.36 -1.94
C PHE A 238 -2.71 -24.37 -3.27
N THR A 239 -2.03 -24.85 -4.31
CA THR A 239 -2.51 -24.94 -5.70
C THR A 239 -2.33 -26.37 -6.21
N PRO A 240 -3.25 -27.30 -5.84
CA PRO A 240 -3.12 -28.71 -6.23
C PRO A 240 -3.13 -28.91 -7.75
N ASP A 241 -3.81 -28.04 -8.48
CA ASP A 241 -3.91 -28.00 -9.93
C ASP A 241 -4.01 -26.54 -10.43
N GLU A 242 -3.87 -26.32 -11.73
CA GLU A 242 -3.88 -24.98 -12.36
C GLU A 242 -5.20 -24.20 -12.17
N ASN A 243 -6.26 -24.87 -11.79
CA ASN A 243 -7.60 -24.31 -11.67
C ASN A 243 -8.05 -24.12 -10.21
N THR A 244 -7.30 -24.66 -9.27
CA THR A 244 -7.68 -24.64 -7.84
C THR A 244 -6.67 -23.83 -7.03
N TRP A 245 -7.17 -22.84 -6.30
CA TRP A 245 -6.38 -22.04 -5.37
C TRP A 245 -7.05 -22.00 -4.00
N VAL A 246 -6.30 -22.40 -2.99
CA VAL A 246 -6.68 -22.31 -1.57
C VAL A 246 -5.63 -21.48 -0.86
N GLU A 247 -6.05 -20.48 -0.10
CA GLU A 247 -5.12 -19.66 0.67
C GLU A 247 -5.71 -19.35 2.05
N ILE A 248 -4.90 -19.53 3.08
CA ILE A 248 -5.19 -19.09 4.46
C ILE A 248 -4.30 -17.89 4.75
N THR A 249 -4.89 -16.81 5.21
CA THR A 249 -4.19 -15.58 5.55
C THR A 249 -4.39 -15.22 7.02
N GLY A 250 -3.36 -14.71 7.67
CA GLY A 250 -3.44 -14.12 8.99
C GLY A 250 -2.68 -12.80 9.02
N GLY A 251 -3.25 -11.79 9.67
CA GLY A 251 -2.62 -10.48 9.70
C GLY A 251 -2.89 -9.72 10.99
N LYS A 252 -1.95 -8.82 11.31
CA LYS A 252 -2.07 -7.90 12.44
C LYS A 252 -1.50 -6.56 12.07
N SER A 253 -2.19 -5.50 12.50
CA SER A 253 -1.72 -4.12 12.35
C SER A 253 -2.04 -3.29 13.59
N ASP A 254 -1.27 -2.23 13.77
CA ASP A 254 -1.55 -1.21 14.78
C ASP A 254 -0.96 0.13 14.30
N GLY A 255 -1.49 1.24 14.85
CA GLY A 255 -1.01 2.57 14.55
C GLY A 255 -1.60 3.64 15.45
N GLU A 256 -0.98 4.80 15.39
CA GLU A 256 -1.40 6.04 16.04
C GLU A 256 -1.20 7.22 15.09
N SER A 257 -1.99 8.27 15.24
CA SER A 257 -1.91 9.45 14.37
C SER A 257 -2.44 10.70 15.08
N LEU A 258 -1.74 11.82 14.88
CA LEU A 258 -2.18 13.15 15.31
C LEU A 258 -2.93 13.85 14.17
N TYR A 259 -3.98 14.58 14.51
CA TYR A 259 -4.85 15.25 13.55
C TYR A 259 -4.97 16.74 13.81
N ALA A 260 -4.37 17.57 12.94
CA ALA A 260 -4.49 19.03 13.02
C ALA A 260 -5.93 19.53 12.80
N GLY A 261 -6.70 18.83 11.97
CA GLY A 261 -8.07 19.21 11.60
C GLY A 261 -9.15 18.62 12.51
N ARG A 262 -8.80 18.01 13.64
CA ARG A 262 -9.73 17.31 14.53
C ARG A 262 -9.51 17.71 15.97
N SER A 263 -10.54 17.54 16.80
CA SER A 263 -10.48 17.79 18.25
C SER A 263 -9.94 16.58 19.04
N MET A 264 -9.68 15.47 18.39
CA MET A 264 -9.19 14.22 18.99
C MET A 264 -8.16 13.58 18.08
N ASP A 265 -7.21 12.88 18.67
CA ASP A 265 -6.20 12.10 17.98
C ASP A 265 -6.57 10.62 17.93
N GLY A 266 -5.99 9.91 16.97
CA GLY A 266 -6.09 8.45 16.88
C GLY A 266 -5.02 7.80 17.73
N SER A 267 -5.37 7.37 18.93
CA SER A 267 -4.43 6.75 19.86
C SER A 267 -4.13 5.29 19.55
N GLN A 268 -5.02 4.62 18.80
CA GLN A 268 -4.84 3.24 18.38
C GLN A 268 -5.72 2.88 17.18
N PHE A 269 -5.12 2.23 16.16
CA PHE A 269 -5.78 1.69 14.98
C PHE A 269 -5.40 0.23 14.82
N ALA A 270 -5.81 -0.60 15.79
CA ALA A 270 -5.48 -2.01 15.80
C ALA A 270 -6.43 -2.81 14.91
N ARG A 271 -5.88 -3.75 14.15
CA ARG A 271 -6.62 -4.73 13.35
C ARG A 271 -5.98 -6.11 13.49
N GLU A 272 -6.83 -7.12 13.62
CA GLU A 272 -6.47 -8.52 13.47
C GLU A 272 -7.35 -9.14 12.40
N SER A 273 -6.78 -9.98 11.56
CA SER A 273 -7.51 -10.61 10.46
C SER A 273 -7.12 -12.08 10.32
N LEU A 274 -8.11 -12.89 9.98
CA LEU A 274 -7.96 -14.26 9.54
C LEU A 274 -8.83 -14.44 8.31
N GLY A 275 -8.26 -14.95 7.23
CA GLY A 275 -8.96 -15.15 5.96
C GLY A 275 -8.78 -16.57 5.44
N LEU A 276 -9.79 -17.04 4.73
CA LEU A 276 -9.75 -18.25 3.93
C LEU A 276 -10.28 -17.89 2.53
N ARG A 277 -9.49 -18.18 1.51
CA ARG A 277 -9.85 -18.02 0.11
C ARG A 277 -9.87 -19.38 -0.56
N PHE A 278 -10.91 -19.66 -1.31
CA PHE A 278 -11.01 -20.83 -2.16
C PHE A 278 -11.51 -20.38 -3.53
N GLU A 279 -10.75 -20.70 -4.56
CA GLU A 279 -11.14 -20.47 -5.95
C GLU A 279 -11.03 -21.77 -6.74
N LYS A 280 -12.06 -22.07 -7.52
CA LYS A 280 -12.07 -23.14 -8.51
C LYS A 280 -12.52 -22.56 -9.83
N LYS A 281 -11.63 -22.54 -10.81
CA LYS A 281 -11.98 -22.16 -12.19
C LYS A 281 -12.58 -23.37 -12.89
N ASN A 282 -13.80 -23.23 -13.38
CA ASN A 282 -14.40 -24.21 -14.27
C ASN A 282 -13.89 -23.90 -15.69
N ILE A 283 -13.36 -24.90 -16.34
CA ILE A 283 -12.96 -24.86 -17.76
C ILE A 283 -14.19 -25.12 -18.62
#